data_a4d7268192105ce34fa05b01e1979296
#
_entry.id   a4d7268192105ce34fa05b01e1979296
#
_cell.length_a   1.000
_cell.length_b   1.000
_cell.length_c   1.000
_cell.angle_alpha   90.00
_cell.angle_beta   90.00
_cell.angle_gamma   90.00
#
_symmetry.space_group_name_H-M   'P 1'
#
loop_
_entity.id
_entity.type
_entity.pdbx_description
1 polymer ?
#
loop_
_entity_poly.entity_id
_entity_poly.type
_entity_poly.pdbx_seq_one_letter_code
_entity_poly.pdbx_strand_id
1 'polypeptide(L)'
;MPGQFLAIIGASGAGKTTLLNFLSGREISQNLEKRGKILVNGQSSQLVRNFSSLSAYVQQDDILFQTMTVKECLEFAAKLKLPGTLPMKMARVKKLIADLKLTKC
;
A
#
# COMPACT_ATOMS: atom_id res chain seq x y z
N MET A 1 -12.91 -8.53 -11.62
CA MET A 1 -13.68 -9.37 -10.68
C MET A 1 -12.96 -9.42 -9.35
N PRO A 2 -13.64 -9.56 -8.22
CA PRO A 2 -12.99 -9.73 -6.92
C PRO A 2 -12.04 -10.93 -6.92
N GLY A 3 -10.89 -10.80 -6.24
CA GLY A 3 -9.90 -11.87 -6.12
C GLY A 3 -9.01 -12.12 -7.36
N GLN A 4 -9.08 -11.27 -8.37
CA GLN A 4 -8.19 -11.37 -9.54
C GLN A 4 -6.89 -10.63 -9.31
N PHE A 5 -5.81 -11.19 -9.84
CA PHE A 5 -4.51 -10.54 -9.96
C PHE A 5 -4.37 -9.93 -11.35
N LEU A 6 -3.99 -8.66 -11.42
CA LEU A 6 -3.73 -7.96 -12.67
C LEU A 6 -2.24 -7.60 -12.76
N ALA A 7 -1.56 -8.07 -13.81
CA ALA A 7 -0.19 -7.68 -14.11
C ALA A 7 -0.16 -6.61 -15.20
N ILE A 8 0.61 -5.54 -14.94
CA ILE A 8 0.85 -4.46 -15.90
C ILE A 8 2.30 -4.57 -16.38
N ILE A 9 2.48 -4.92 -17.64
CA ILE A 9 3.79 -5.18 -18.25
C ILE A 9 4.04 -4.13 -19.34
N GLY A 10 5.27 -3.67 -19.46
CA GLY A 10 5.68 -2.71 -20.50
C GLY A 10 7.13 -2.28 -20.32
N ALA A 11 7.70 -1.72 -21.37
CA ALA A 11 9.07 -1.20 -21.38
C ALA A 11 9.29 -0.08 -20.34
N SER A 12 10.54 0.21 -20.00
CA SER A 12 10.88 1.38 -19.19
C SER A 12 10.34 2.66 -19.86
N GLY A 13 9.75 3.55 -19.09
CA GLY A 13 9.15 4.78 -19.62
C GLY A 13 7.75 4.62 -20.24
N ALA A 14 7.16 3.43 -20.28
CA ALA A 14 5.82 3.20 -20.83
C ALA A 14 4.66 3.80 -19.99
N GLY A 15 4.96 4.44 -18.86
CA GLY A 15 3.95 5.06 -18.01
C GLY A 15 3.31 4.14 -16.95
N LYS A 16 3.86 2.94 -16.72
CA LYS A 16 3.32 2.00 -15.72
C LYS A 16 3.21 2.60 -14.32
N THR A 17 4.27 3.24 -13.84
CA THR A 17 4.30 3.90 -12.53
C THR A 17 3.33 5.08 -12.49
N THR A 18 3.22 5.84 -13.58
CA THR A 18 2.27 6.95 -13.69
C THR A 18 0.84 6.44 -13.57
N LEU A 19 0.51 5.32 -14.24
CA LEU A 19 -0.80 4.69 -14.13
C LEU A 19 -1.08 4.19 -12.70
N LEU A 20 -0.11 3.55 -12.05
CA LEU A 20 -0.25 3.08 -10.67
C LEU A 20 -0.43 4.24 -9.68
N ASN A 21 0.31 5.34 -9.85
CA ASN A 21 0.15 6.54 -9.04
C ASN A 21 -1.26 7.15 -9.24
N PHE A 22 -1.74 7.18 -10.48
CA PHE A 22 -3.09 7.65 -10.78
C PHE A 22 -4.16 6.77 -10.10
N LEU A 23 -4.05 5.44 -10.23
CA LEU A 23 -4.99 4.49 -9.63
C LEU A 23 -4.98 4.53 -8.09
N SER A 24 -3.82 4.76 -7.48
CA SER A 24 -3.67 4.86 -6.02
C SER A 24 -4.09 6.21 -5.43
N GLY A 25 -4.49 7.17 -6.27
CA GLY A 25 -4.84 8.52 -5.84
C GLY A 25 -3.66 9.38 -5.39
N ARG A 26 -2.42 8.95 -5.69
CA ARG A 26 -1.23 9.76 -5.42
C ARG A 26 -1.13 10.95 -6.36
N GLU A 27 -0.53 12.03 -5.89
CA GLU A 27 -0.28 13.19 -6.73
C GLU A 27 0.67 12.82 -7.87
N ILE A 28 0.20 13.07 -9.09
CA ILE A 28 1.00 13.02 -10.30
C ILE A 28 1.35 14.46 -10.62
N SER A 29 2.53 14.69 -11.21
CA SER A 29 3.01 16.00 -11.65
C SER A 29 1.87 16.90 -12.13
N GLN A 30 1.86 18.16 -11.68
CA GLN A 30 0.78 19.13 -11.95
C GLN A 30 0.50 19.39 -13.44
N ASN A 31 1.44 18.98 -14.30
CA ASN A 31 1.36 19.19 -15.76
C ASN A 31 0.63 18.06 -16.52
N LEU A 32 0.11 17.04 -15.83
CA LEU A 32 -0.59 15.94 -16.48
C LEU A 32 -2.10 16.13 -16.41
N GLU A 33 -2.73 16.22 -17.56
CA GLU A 33 -4.17 16.26 -17.69
C GLU A 33 -4.77 14.90 -17.31
N LYS A 34 -5.60 14.88 -16.28
CA LYS A 34 -6.26 13.67 -15.80
C LYS A 34 -7.65 13.59 -16.43
N ARG A 35 -7.86 12.58 -17.29
CA ARG A 35 -9.17 12.30 -17.88
C ARG A 35 -9.63 10.90 -17.50
N GLY A 36 -10.89 10.74 -17.14
CA GLY A 36 -11.48 9.47 -16.76
C GLY A 36 -11.96 9.44 -15.31
N LYS A 37 -12.50 8.29 -14.91
CA LYS A 37 -13.03 8.06 -13.56
C LYS A 37 -12.46 6.75 -13.01
N ILE A 38 -12.02 6.77 -11.76
CA ILE A 38 -11.63 5.57 -11.02
C ILE A 38 -12.86 5.18 -10.18
N LEU A 39 -13.32 3.95 -10.36
CA LEU A 39 -14.42 3.40 -9.58
C LEU A 39 -13.88 2.32 -8.63
N VAL A 40 -14.28 2.40 -7.37
CA VAL A 40 -13.99 1.41 -6.35
C VAL A 40 -15.32 0.85 -5.87
N ASN A 41 -15.56 -0.44 -6.12
CA ASN A 41 -16.85 -1.08 -5.86
C ASN A 41 -18.05 -0.31 -6.46
N GLY A 42 -17.87 0.23 -7.67
CA GLY A 42 -18.93 0.98 -8.37
C GLY A 42 -19.08 2.45 -7.95
N GLN A 43 -18.36 2.91 -6.94
CA GLN A 43 -18.38 4.30 -6.49
C GLN A 43 -17.12 5.04 -6.96
N SER A 44 -17.24 6.33 -7.29
CA SER A 44 -16.07 7.15 -7.61
C SER A 44 -15.08 7.15 -6.44
N SER A 45 -13.79 6.96 -6.73
CA SER A 45 -12.73 6.95 -5.70
C SER A 45 -12.70 8.23 -4.86
N GLN A 46 -13.15 9.36 -5.41
CA GLN A 46 -13.26 10.64 -4.71
C GLN A 46 -14.36 10.65 -3.63
N LEU A 47 -15.37 9.79 -3.76
CA LEU A 47 -16.48 9.66 -2.82
C LEU A 47 -16.24 8.57 -1.77
N VAL A 48 -15.25 7.71 -1.98
CA VAL A 48 -14.91 6.63 -1.06
C VAL A 48 -14.18 7.21 0.15
N ARG A 49 -14.89 7.31 1.27
CA ARG A 49 -14.26 7.66 2.55
C ARG A 49 -13.22 6.58 2.91
N ASN A 50 -12.03 7.03 3.34
CA ASN A 50 -10.95 6.13 3.76
C ASN A 50 -10.42 5.21 2.64
N PHE A 51 -10.30 5.68 1.40
CA PHE A 51 -9.69 4.92 0.31
C PHE A 51 -8.32 4.32 0.71
N SER A 52 -7.54 5.05 1.50
CA SER A 52 -6.25 4.58 2.05
C SER A 52 -6.36 3.36 2.97
N SER A 53 -7.52 3.06 3.52
CA SER A 53 -7.74 1.83 4.32
C SER A 53 -8.08 0.61 3.46
N LEU A 54 -8.52 0.84 2.21
CA LEU A 54 -8.90 -0.20 1.26
C LEU A 54 -7.77 -0.51 0.26
N SER A 55 -6.75 0.34 0.19
CA SER A 55 -5.65 0.20 -0.77
C SER A 55 -4.30 0.34 -0.08
N ALA A 56 -3.30 -0.33 -0.64
CA ALA A 56 -1.91 -0.16 -0.26
C ALA A 56 -1.07 0.06 -1.52
N TYR A 57 -0.05 0.89 -1.41
CA TYR A 57 0.88 1.16 -2.48
C TYR A 57 2.30 0.78 -2.03
N VAL A 58 2.90 -0.17 -2.73
CA VAL A 58 4.29 -0.56 -2.53
C VAL A 58 5.16 0.28 -3.46
N GLN A 59 6.07 1.05 -2.90
CA GLN A 59 6.98 1.90 -3.68
C GLN A 59 8.10 1.06 -4.30
N GLN A 60 8.73 1.60 -5.34
CA GLN A 60 9.85 0.97 -6.00
C GLN A 60 11.10 0.99 -5.10
N ASP A 61 11.32 2.09 -4.39
CA ASP A 61 12.45 2.24 -3.48
C ASP A 61 12.02 1.96 -2.04
N ASP A 62 12.92 1.32 -1.29
CA ASP A 62 12.70 1.05 0.13
C ASP A 62 12.78 2.35 0.94
N ILE A 63 11.68 2.68 1.60
CA ILE A 63 11.59 3.82 2.54
C ILE A 63 11.70 3.37 4.00
N LEU A 64 12.27 2.20 4.22
CA LEU A 64 12.49 1.67 5.57
C LEU A 64 13.74 2.32 6.19
N PHE A 65 13.69 2.54 7.49
CA PHE A 65 14.87 2.97 8.23
C PHE A 65 15.88 1.83 8.26
N GLN A 66 17.02 2.00 7.62
CA GLN A 66 18.07 0.98 7.50
C GLN A 66 18.65 0.53 8.85
N THR A 67 18.47 1.34 9.89
CA THR A 67 18.92 1.08 11.26
C THR A 67 17.94 0.23 12.08
N MET A 68 16.74 0.01 11.59
CA MET A 68 15.68 -0.75 12.27
C MET A 68 15.63 -2.18 11.76
N THR A 69 15.42 -3.12 12.67
CA THR A 69 15.11 -4.50 12.32
C THR A 69 13.71 -4.61 11.70
N VAL A 70 13.45 -5.67 10.95
CA VAL A 70 12.13 -5.95 10.36
C VAL A 70 11.03 -5.93 11.43
N LYS A 71 11.30 -6.53 12.58
CA LYS A 71 10.37 -6.56 13.72
C LYS A 71 10.06 -5.16 14.23
N GLU A 72 11.06 -4.32 14.45
CA GLU A 72 10.89 -2.95 14.93
C GLU A 72 10.10 -2.10 13.94
N CYS A 73 10.37 -2.23 12.64
CA CYS A 73 9.60 -1.54 11.60
C CYS A 73 8.12 -1.93 11.63
N LEU A 74 7.83 -3.24 11.75
CA LEU A 74 6.46 -3.73 11.81
C LEU A 74 5.74 -3.32 13.10
N GLU A 75 6.43 -3.36 14.25
CA GLU A 75 5.88 -2.90 15.53
C GLU A 75 5.57 -1.41 15.50
N PHE A 76 6.47 -0.59 14.94
CA PHE A 76 6.27 0.84 14.77
C PHE A 76 5.06 1.13 13.88
N ALA A 77 4.99 0.50 12.72
CA ALA A 77 3.86 0.65 11.81
C ALA A 77 2.53 0.20 12.45
N ALA A 78 2.54 -0.89 13.21
CA ALA A 78 1.37 -1.40 13.91
C ALA A 78 0.88 -0.45 15.01
N LYS A 79 1.80 0.16 15.76
CA LYS A 79 1.46 1.17 16.79
C LYS A 79 0.75 2.37 16.18
N LEU A 80 1.19 2.83 15.01
CA LEU A 80 0.65 4.00 14.34
C LEU A 80 -0.67 3.72 13.58
N LYS A 81 -0.73 2.61 12.85
CA LYS A 81 -1.80 2.38 11.85
C LYS A 81 -2.93 1.48 12.33
N LEU A 82 -2.66 0.57 13.27
CA LEU A 82 -3.69 -0.38 13.70
C LEU A 82 -4.53 0.20 14.85
N PRO A 83 -5.84 0.01 14.80
CA PRO A 83 -6.71 0.25 15.94
C PRO A 83 -6.51 -0.84 17.01
N GLY A 84 -6.97 -0.57 18.24
CA GLY A 84 -6.97 -1.53 19.34
C GLY A 84 -5.82 -1.35 20.32
N THR A 85 -5.77 -2.27 21.29
CA THR A 85 -4.79 -2.26 22.38
C THR A 85 -3.40 -2.69 21.93
N LEU A 86 -2.37 -2.30 22.66
CA LEU A 86 -0.99 -2.67 22.35
C LEU A 86 -0.76 -4.18 22.25
N PRO A 87 -1.30 -5.03 23.17
CA PRO A 87 -1.18 -6.48 23.04
C PRO A 87 -1.76 -7.04 21.74
N MET A 88 -2.92 -6.53 21.29
CA MET A 88 -3.55 -6.94 20.03
C MET A 88 -2.68 -6.58 18.82
N LYS A 89 -2.11 -5.38 18.83
CA LYS A 89 -1.20 -4.91 17.77
C LYS A 89 0.03 -5.80 17.68
N MET A 90 0.63 -6.13 18.82
CA MET A 90 1.82 -7.00 18.88
C MET A 90 1.52 -8.43 18.45
N ALA A 91 0.37 -8.97 18.83
CA ALA A 91 -0.08 -10.28 18.36
C ALA A 91 -0.23 -10.32 16.82
N ARG A 92 -0.76 -9.24 16.23
CA ARG A 92 -0.88 -9.10 14.77
C ARG A 92 0.49 -9.07 14.09
N VAL A 93 1.45 -8.32 14.64
CA VAL A 93 2.84 -8.27 14.13
C VAL A 93 3.49 -9.66 14.19
N LYS A 94 3.36 -10.35 15.32
CA LYS A 94 3.92 -11.70 15.50
C LYS A 94 3.36 -12.69 14.48
N LYS A 95 2.04 -12.64 14.26
CA LYS A 95 1.39 -13.46 13.23
C LYS A 95 1.91 -13.14 11.84
N LEU A 96 2.03 -11.86 11.47
CA LEU A 96 2.52 -11.43 10.15
C LEU A 96 3.97 -11.90 9.91
N ILE A 97 4.85 -11.78 10.91
CA ILE A 97 6.24 -12.26 10.83
C ILE A 97 6.27 -13.78 10.56
N ALA A 98 5.41 -14.54 11.23
CA ALA A 98 5.31 -15.98 11.02
C ALA A 98 4.77 -16.32 9.62
N ASP A 99 3.68 -15.66 9.19
CA ASP A 99 3.06 -15.87 7.88
C ASP A 99 4.03 -15.57 6.72
N LEU A 100 4.85 -14.55 6.86
CA LEU A 100 5.89 -14.15 5.89
C LEU A 100 7.21 -14.93 6.04
N LYS A 101 7.31 -15.87 7.00
CA LYS A 101 8.52 -16.65 7.30
C LYS A 101 9.75 -15.80 7.66
N LEU A 102 9.53 -14.64 8.26
CA LEU A 102 10.59 -13.68 8.66
C LEU A 102 11.07 -13.88 10.10
N THR A 103 10.82 -15.03 10.71
CA THR A 103 11.18 -15.32 12.11
C THR A 103 12.69 -15.41 12.37
N LYS A 104 13.48 -15.53 11.30
CA LYS A 104 14.96 -15.60 11.37
C LYS A 104 15.66 -14.30 10.96
N CYS A 105 14.89 -13.24 10.74
CA CYS A 105 15.41 -11.93 10.34
C CYS A 105 15.50 -10.99 11.54
#